data_1f86e71e93e17573f82450710a6b8897
#
_entry.id   1f86e71e93e17573f82450710a6b8897
#
_cell.length_a   1.000
_cell.length_b   1.000
_cell.length_c   1.000
_cell.angle_alpha   90.00
_cell.angle_beta   90.00
_cell.angle_gamma   90.00
#
_symmetry.space_group_name_H-M   'P 1'
#
loop_
_entity.id
_entity.type
_entity.pdbx_description
1 polymer ?
#
loop_
_entity_poly.entity_id
_entity_poly.type
_entity_poly.pdbx_seq_one_letter_code
_entity_poly.pdbx_strand_id
1 'polypeptide(L)'
;EAYSFIYKAFHKGYQTWSRYMSFAEWWNFENLRSEDYLEEEFNGKKLMSIAEQAYIAYSKKLLEGEMSDPFRQQRVVDKEKIELFLPKLDTIIEDHPKYQYPPYFKAKLLLAIGSEENVLSAFLPFARQKANNFWVWELMAEIFSEDPEIQFACYCKGLSLNTPEEYLVNLRLKFAGILRGRSMYNEAKTEINNIIATKNNKGWDLGIKISNWMEQDWYKNAEEYSNNQDLYLEHTIKAENILYNDLPEEIVAVEFVDRNRKTINFVENQHKYGKFKYSNFLKNP
;
A
#
# COMPACT_ATOMS: atom_id res chain seq x y z
N GLU A 1 -19.34 2.98 -28.88
CA GLU A 1 -20.18 2.64 -27.69
C GLU A 1 -20.21 1.14 -27.42
N ALA A 2 -20.59 0.30 -28.38
CA ALA A 2 -20.68 -1.16 -28.19
C ALA A 2 -19.38 -1.78 -27.65
N TYR A 3 -18.24 -1.29 -28.11
CA TYR A 3 -16.93 -1.80 -27.72
C TYR A 3 -16.63 -1.61 -26.22
N SER A 4 -16.92 -0.44 -25.65
CA SER A 4 -16.80 -0.18 -24.22
C SER A 4 -17.76 -1.01 -23.38
N PHE A 5 -19.01 -1.23 -23.86
CA PHE A 5 -19.97 -2.08 -23.17
C PHE A 5 -19.50 -3.54 -23.10
N ILE A 6 -18.88 -4.04 -24.17
CA ILE A 6 -18.29 -5.38 -24.19
C ILE A 6 -17.20 -5.46 -23.09
N TYR A 7 -16.28 -4.48 -23.05
CA TYR A 7 -15.24 -4.48 -22.03
C TYR A 7 -15.84 -4.46 -20.62
N LYS A 8 -16.75 -3.54 -20.32
CA LYS A 8 -17.43 -3.43 -19.02
C LYS A 8 -18.09 -4.75 -18.60
N ALA A 9 -18.73 -5.46 -19.54
CA ALA A 9 -19.38 -6.73 -19.27
C ALA A 9 -18.37 -7.82 -18.86
N PHE A 10 -17.28 -7.98 -19.60
CA PHE A 10 -16.26 -8.97 -19.33
C PHE A 10 -15.36 -8.62 -18.14
N HIS A 11 -15.07 -7.33 -17.93
CA HIS A 11 -14.28 -6.86 -16.80
C HIS A 11 -14.86 -7.27 -15.44
N LYS A 12 -16.18 -7.36 -15.29
CA LYS A 12 -16.82 -7.81 -14.04
C LYS A 12 -16.34 -9.17 -13.54
N GLY A 13 -15.95 -10.06 -14.46
CA GLY A 13 -15.44 -11.40 -14.15
C GLY A 13 -13.91 -11.52 -14.04
N TYR A 14 -13.15 -10.41 -14.12
CA TYR A 14 -11.70 -10.45 -14.27
C TYR A 14 -10.98 -11.28 -13.21
N GLN A 15 -11.47 -11.32 -11.98
CA GLN A 15 -10.82 -11.99 -10.86
C GLN A 15 -10.73 -13.51 -11.07
N THR A 16 -11.80 -14.12 -11.56
CA THR A 16 -11.93 -15.58 -11.72
C THR A 16 -11.71 -16.07 -13.14
N TRP A 17 -11.64 -15.16 -14.10
CA TRP A 17 -11.53 -15.52 -15.50
C TRP A 17 -10.06 -15.68 -15.93
N SER A 18 -9.64 -16.93 -16.19
CA SER A 18 -8.27 -17.28 -16.55
C SER A 18 -7.78 -16.64 -17.87
N ARG A 19 -8.69 -16.33 -18.80
CA ARG A 19 -8.36 -15.72 -20.10
C ARG A 19 -8.49 -14.19 -20.11
N TYR A 20 -8.63 -13.56 -18.94
CA TYR A 20 -8.80 -12.10 -18.87
C TYR A 20 -7.63 -11.34 -19.51
N MET A 21 -6.41 -11.78 -19.29
CA MET A 21 -5.22 -11.13 -19.89
C MET A 21 -5.28 -11.14 -21.41
N SER A 22 -5.49 -12.30 -22.02
CA SER A 22 -5.62 -12.43 -23.49
C SER A 22 -6.76 -11.60 -24.04
N PHE A 23 -7.88 -11.50 -23.31
CA PHE A 23 -8.99 -10.63 -23.69
C PHE A 23 -8.60 -9.15 -23.61
N ALA A 24 -7.94 -8.71 -22.53
CA ALA A 24 -7.55 -7.32 -22.34
C ALA A 24 -6.50 -6.88 -23.39
N GLU A 25 -5.55 -7.76 -23.71
CA GLU A 25 -4.56 -7.54 -24.78
C GLU A 25 -5.21 -7.44 -26.16
N TRP A 26 -6.13 -8.38 -26.48
CA TRP A 26 -6.89 -8.36 -27.74
C TRP A 26 -7.76 -7.11 -27.86
N TRP A 27 -8.46 -6.74 -26.76
CA TRP A 27 -9.37 -5.60 -26.76
C TRP A 27 -8.61 -4.28 -26.89
N ASN A 28 -7.43 -4.17 -26.34
CA ASN A 28 -6.52 -3.02 -26.29
C ASN A 28 -7.13 -1.76 -25.63
N PHE A 29 -6.50 -1.28 -24.56
CA PHE A 29 -6.98 -0.12 -23.77
C PHE A 29 -7.08 1.18 -24.55
N GLU A 30 -6.41 1.30 -25.71
CA GLU A 30 -6.58 2.42 -26.64
C GLU A 30 -8.01 2.54 -27.20
N ASN A 31 -8.80 1.48 -27.11
CA ASN A 31 -10.22 1.49 -27.48
C ASN A 31 -11.15 2.05 -26.39
N LEU A 32 -10.61 2.44 -25.22
CA LEU A 32 -11.37 3.18 -24.20
C LEU A 32 -11.74 4.57 -24.75
N ARG A 33 -12.97 4.98 -24.52
CA ARG A 33 -13.48 6.31 -24.91
C ARG A 33 -13.13 7.33 -23.84
N SER A 34 -13.19 8.61 -24.19
CA SER A 34 -12.97 9.71 -23.23
C SER A 34 -13.87 9.60 -22.00
N GLU A 35 -15.13 9.16 -22.17
CA GLU A 35 -16.08 8.99 -21.06
C GLU A 35 -15.68 7.84 -20.10
N ASP A 36 -14.98 6.84 -20.61
CA ASP A 36 -14.53 5.68 -19.82
C ASP A 36 -13.40 6.04 -18.84
N TYR A 37 -12.76 7.21 -19.02
CA TYR A 37 -11.76 7.76 -18.09
C TYR A 37 -12.38 8.63 -16.99
N LEU A 38 -13.68 8.92 -17.03
CA LEU A 38 -14.37 9.72 -16.03
C LEU A 38 -14.90 8.85 -14.90
N GLU A 39 -14.87 9.38 -13.67
CA GLU A 39 -15.53 8.76 -12.53
C GLU A 39 -17.04 8.68 -12.79
N GLU A 40 -17.64 7.53 -12.48
CA GLU A 40 -19.09 7.36 -12.53
C GLU A 40 -19.69 7.64 -11.13
N GLU A 41 -20.90 8.17 -11.09
CA GLU A 41 -21.65 8.30 -9.84
C GLU A 41 -22.80 7.29 -9.84
N PHE A 42 -22.88 6.50 -8.77
CA PHE A 42 -23.97 5.54 -8.59
C PHE A 42 -24.47 5.60 -7.14
N ASN A 43 -25.75 5.86 -6.96
CA ASN A 43 -26.40 6.01 -5.65
C ASN A 43 -25.66 6.98 -4.71
N GLY A 44 -25.22 8.14 -5.22
CA GLY A 44 -24.50 9.17 -4.46
C GLY A 44 -23.06 8.78 -4.08
N LYS A 45 -22.54 7.67 -4.61
CA LYS A 45 -21.15 7.23 -4.43
C LYS A 45 -20.39 7.38 -5.74
N LYS A 46 -19.22 7.99 -5.64
CA LYS A 46 -18.27 8.03 -6.75
C LYS A 46 -17.62 6.66 -6.94
N LEU A 47 -17.66 6.16 -8.15
CA LEU A 47 -17.02 4.92 -8.57
C LEU A 47 -15.79 5.26 -9.41
N MET A 48 -14.74 4.47 -9.26
CA MET A 48 -13.57 4.57 -10.14
C MET A 48 -13.98 4.44 -11.60
N SER A 49 -13.36 5.21 -12.47
CA SER A 49 -13.54 5.09 -13.92
C SER A 49 -13.26 3.66 -14.40
N ILE A 50 -13.89 3.26 -15.49
CA ILE A 50 -13.61 1.93 -16.06
C ILE A 50 -12.17 1.82 -16.53
N ALA A 51 -11.56 2.92 -17.00
CA ALA A 51 -10.15 2.96 -17.38
C ALA A 51 -9.26 2.66 -16.15
N GLU A 52 -9.42 3.37 -15.02
CA GLU A 52 -8.65 3.09 -13.80
C GLU A 52 -8.80 1.64 -13.36
N GLN A 53 -10.04 1.12 -13.35
CA GLN A 53 -10.30 -0.27 -13.01
C GLN A 53 -9.59 -1.27 -13.95
N ALA A 54 -9.53 -0.96 -15.25
CA ALA A 54 -8.87 -1.78 -16.25
C ALA A 54 -7.36 -1.89 -16.01
N TYR A 55 -6.70 -0.75 -15.80
CA TYR A 55 -5.25 -0.70 -15.51
C TYR A 55 -4.92 -1.41 -14.20
N ILE A 56 -5.75 -1.25 -13.17
CA ILE A 56 -5.61 -1.98 -11.89
C ILE A 56 -5.75 -3.48 -12.10
N ALA A 57 -6.78 -3.93 -12.80
CA ALA A 57 -7.04 -5.35 -13.02
C ALA A 57 -5.91 -6.01 -13.83
N TYR A 58 -5.44 -5.34 -14.86
CA TYR A 58 -4.33 -5.83 -15.67
C TYR A 58 -3.04 -5.92 -14.85
N SER A 59 -2.73 -4.88 -14.06
CA SER A 59 -1.59 -4.90 -13.13
C SER A 59 -1.64 -6.05 -12.13
N LYS A 60 -2.83 -6.31 -11.54
CA LYS A 60 -3.03 -7.44 -10.63
C LYS A 60 -2.76 -8.77 -11.31
N LYS A 61 -3.24 -8.94 -12.54
CA LYS A 61 -3.00 -10.17 -13.31
C LYS A 61 -1.53 -10.38 -13.66
N LEU A 62 -0.81 -9.32 -14.01
CA LEU A 62 0.64 -9.39 -14.21
C LEU A 62 1.36 -9.83 -12.93
N LEU A 63 0.97 -9.28 -11.77
CA LEU A 63 1.53 -9.64 -10.46
C LEU A 63 1.16 -11.05 -9.98
N GLU A 64 0.00 -11.58 -10.39
CA GLU A 64 -0.37 -12.98 -10.13
C GLU A 64 0.60 -13.95 -10.80
N GLY A 65 1.19 -13.57 -11.92
CA GLY A 65 2.11 -14.39 -12.69
C GLY A 65 1.47 -15.64 -13.30
N GLU A 66 2.24 -16.35 -14.09
CA GLU A 66 1.86 -17.62 -14.70
C GLU A 66 2.37 -18.80 -13.88
N MET A 67 1.66 -19.92 -13.91
CA MET A 67 2.05 -21.15 -13.22
C MET A 67 3.26 -21.77 -13.95
N SER A 68 4.44 -21.68 -13.37
CA SER A 68 5.66 -22.25 -13.95
C SER A 68 5.86 -23.72 -13.57
N ASP A 69 5.43 -24.11 -12.38
CA ASP A 69 5.49 -25.51 -11.89
C ASP A 69 4.18 -25.85 -11.15
N PRO A 70 3.28 -26.62 -11.80
CA PRO A 70 2.02 -27.05 -11.19
C PRO A 70 2.22 -27.90 -9.93
N PHE A 71 3.30 -28.69 -9.85
CA PHE A 71 3.56 -29.55 -8.70
C PHE A 71 4.01 -28.77 -7.48
N ARG A 72 4.80 -27.69 -7.69
CA ARG A 72 5.29 -26.81 -6.62
C ARG A 72 4.40 -25.62 -6.37
N GLN A 73 3.31 -25.44 -7.16
CA GLN A 73 2.46 -24.27 -7.14
C GLN A 73 3.25 -22.94 -7.28
N GLN A 74 4.37 -22.99 -8.00
CA GLN A 74 5.23 -21.83 -8.19
C GLN A 74 4.70 -20.98 -9.34
N ARG A 75 4.49 -19.70 -9.06
CA ARG A 75 4.13 -18.68 -10.07
C ARG A 75 5.33 -17.79 -10.34
N VAL A 76 5.50 -17.44 -11.59
CA VAL A 76 6.56 -16.53 -12.05
C VAL A 76 5.91 -15.40 -12.84
N VAL A 77 6.31 -14.19 -12.53
CA VAL A 77 5.85 -13.01 -13.27
C VAL A 77 6.54 -12.94 -14.63
N ASP A 78 5.79 -12.54 -15.64
CA ASP A 78 6.32 -12.28 -16.97
C ASP A 78 6.94 -10.87 -17.00
N LYS A 79 8.26 -10.80 -16.88
CA LYS A 79 9.01 -9.54 -16.82
C LYS A 79 8.86 -8.72 -18.10
N GLU A 80 8.88 -9.37 -19.25
CA GLU A 80 8.76 -8.69 -20.55
C GLU A 80 7.38 -8.02 -20.69
N LYS A 81 6.31 -8.71 -20.33
CA LYS A 81 4.96 -8.11 -20.32
C LYS A 81 4.84 -6.95 -19.34
N ILE A 82 5.50 -7.03 -18.18
CA ILE A 82 5.53 -5.94 -17.21
C ILE A 82 6.26 -4.73 -17.81
N GLU A 83 7.44 -4.92 -18.37
CA GLU A 83 8.23 -3.85 -19.00
C GLU A 83 7.48 -3.15 -20.14
N LEU A 84 6.76 -3.91 -20.96
CA LEU A 84 5.89 -3.37 -22.02
C LEU A 84 4.68 -2.60 -21.50
N PHE A 85 4.22 -2.91 -20.29
CA PHE A 85 3.04 -2.27 -19.70
C PHE A 85 3.38 -1.01 -18.88
N LEU A 86 4.58 -0.93 -18.29
CA LEU A 86 5.00 0.21 -17.48
C LEU A 86 4.85 1.58 -18.19
N PRO A 87 5.24 1.76 -19.48
CA PRO A 87 5.03 3.02 -20.17
C PRO A 87 3.55 3.43 -20.28
N LYS A 88 2.64 2.45 -20.40
CA LYS A 88 1.20 2.71 -20.43
C LYS A 88 0.69 3.19 -19.07
N LEU A 89 1.26 2.66 -17.98
CA LEU A 89 0.97 3.15 -16.63
C LEU A 89 1.52 4.56 -16.41
N ASP A 90 2.68 4.90 -16.97
CA ASP A 90 3.23 6.26 -16.89
C ASP A 90 2.30 7.25 -17.54
N THR A 91 1.88 6.98 -18.78
CA THR A 91 0.92 7.81 -19.51
C THR A 91 -0.38 8.01 -18.70
N ILE A 92 -0.95 6.94 -18.15
CA ILE A 92 -2.21 7.06 -17.42
C ILE A 92 -2.07 7.84 -16.09
N ILE A 93 -0.90 7.76 -15.44
CA ILE A 93 -0.59 8.52 -14.22
C ILE A 93 -0.44 10.01 -14.54
N GLU A 94 0.22 10.35 -15.65
CA GLU A 94 0.43 11.72 -16.10
C GLU A 94 -0.87 12.37 -16.57
N ASP A 95 -1.65 11.68 -17.40
CA ASP A 95 -2.89 12.20 -17.98
C ASP A 95 -4.03 12.29 -16.96
N HIS A 96 -4.02 11.39 -15.95
CA HIS A 96 -5.07 11.28 -14.94
C HIS A 96 -4.50 11.32 -13.51
N PRO A 97 -3.92 12.45 -13.05
CA PRO A 97 -3.25 12.56 -11.74
C PRO A 97 -4.20 12.38 -10.54
N LYS A 98 -5.51 12.33 -10.78
CA LYS A 98 -6.52 12.05 -9.74
C LYS A 98 -6.72 10.56 -9.50
N TYR A 99 -6.24 9.69 -10.40
CA TYR A 99 -6.32 8.25 -10.19
C TYR A 99 -5.49 7.83 -9.00
N GLN A 100 -6.10 6.99 -8.14
CA GLN A 100 -5.50 6.70 -6.84
C GLN A 100 -4.55 5.51 -6.84
N TYR A 101 -4.79 4.52 -7.69
CA TYR A 101 -4.09 3.24 -7.58
C TYR A 101 -3.03 2.95 -8.66
N PRO A 102 -3.04 3.53 -9.86
CA PRO A 102 -2.02 3.26 -10.86
C PRO A 102 -0.57 3.46 -10.36
N PRO A 103 -0.24 4.54 -9.58
CA PRO A 103 1.12 4.69 -9.02
C PRO A 103 1.51 3.58 -8.05
N TYR A 104 0.56 3.09 -7.25
CA TYR A 104 0.79 1.95 -6.35
C TYR A 104 1.10 0.68 -7.11
N PHE A 105 0.32 0.38 -8.16
CA PHE A 105 0.56 -0.81 -8.97
C PHE A 105 1.83 -0.70 -9.82
N LYS A 106 2.20 0.49 -10.28
CA LYS A 106 3.49 0.73 -10.93
C LYS A 106 4.64 0.33 -10.01
N ALA A 107 4.63 0.81 -8.76
CA ALA A 107 5.65 0.44 -7.78
C ALA A 107 5.71 -1.07 -7.54
N LYS A 108 4.57 -1.74 -7.40
CA LYS A 108 4.52 -3.21 -7.25
C LYS A 108 5.07 -3.97 -8.45
N LEU A 109 4.80 -3.50 -9.66
CA LEU A 109 5.32 -4.12 -10.87
C LEU A 109 6.84 -3.93 -10.99
N LEU A 110 7.36 -2.73 -10.68
CA LEU A 110 8.80 -2.46 -10.63
C LEU A 110 9.52 -3.37 -9.63
N LEU A 111 8.95 -3.55 -8.43
CA LEU A 111 9.48 -4.52 -7.44
C LEU A 111 9.49 -5.94 -7.99
N ALA A 112 8.41 -6.36 -8.64
CA ALA A 112 8.28 -7.72 -9.16
C ALA A 112 9.32 -8.07 -10.23
N ILE A 113 9.83 -7.07 -10.98
CA ILE A 113 10.90 -7.27 -11.97
C ILE A 113 12.31 -7.03 -11.40
N GLY A 114 12.41 -6.58 -10.13
CA GLY A 114 13.70 -6.30 -9.47
C GLY A 114 14.31 -4.95 -9.86
N SER A 115 13.50 -3.96 -10.25
CA SER A 115 13.95 -2.61 -10.62
C SER A 115 13.97 -1.67 -9.41
N GLU A 116 14.70 -2.03 -8.36
CA GLU A 116 14.65 -1.40 -7.03
C GLU A 116 15.02 0.10 -7.05
N GLU A 117 16.00 0.51 -7.85
CA GLU A 117 16.47 1.89 -7.90
C GLU A 117 15.36 2.90 -8.31
N ASN A 118 14.40 2.46 -9.10
CA ASN A 118 13.33 3.31 -9.63
C ASN A 118 12.03 3.24 -8.82
N VAL A 119 11.87 2.22 -7.97
CA VAL A 119 10.62 2.00 -7.24
C VAL A 119 10.34 3.12 -6.24
N LEU A 120 11.33 3.47 -5.42
CA LEU A 120 11.15 4.45 -4.35
C LEU A 120 10.82 5.83 -4.94
N SER A 121 11.61 6.32 -5.90
CA SER A 121 11.39 7.63 -6.52
C SER A 121 10.02 7.73 -7.21
N ALA A 122 9.59 6.67 -7.87
CA ALA A 122 8.27 6.60 -8.51
C ALA A 122 7.12 6.55 -7.49
N PHE A 123 7.35 5.97 -6.32
CA PHE A 123 6.31 5.76 -5.31
C PHE A 123 6.18 6.91 -4.30
N LEU A 124 7.27 7.63 -3.97
CA LEU A 124 7.28 8.67 -2.95
C LEU A 124 6.20 9.76 -3.11
N PRO A 125 5.97 10.35 -4.31
CA PRO A 125 4.94 11.38 -4.48
C PRO A 125 3.55 10.87 -4.09
N PHE A 126 3.25 9.63 -4.45
CA PHE A 126 2.00 8.99 -4.11
C PHE A 126 1.94 8.60 -2.61
N ALA A 127 3.03 8.07 -2.06
CA ALA A 127 3.12 7.68 -0.66
C ALA A 127 2.87 8.87 0.28
N ARG A 128 3.39 10.06 -0.04
CA ARG A 128 3.13 11.32 0.69
C ARG A 128 1.64 11.67 0.75
N GLN A 129 0.92 11.52 -0.36
CA GLN A 129 -0.51 11.81 -0.42
C GLN A 129 -1.34 10.80 0.37
N LYS A 130 -0.87 9.57 0.50
CA LYS A 130 -1.59 8.43 1.09
C LYS A 130 -0.94 7.91 2.38
N ALA A 131 -0.10 8.71 3.03
CA ALA A 131 0.64 8.32 4.24
C ALA A 131 -0.23 7.85 5.41
N ASN A 132 -1.52 8.19 5.42
CA ASN A 132 -2.48 7.73 6.42
C ASN A 132 -3.10 6.36 6.12
N ASN A 133 -2.65 5.65 5.08
CA ASN A 133 -3.13 4.33 4.71
C ASN A 133 -2.06 3.27 5.01
N PHE A 134 -2.43 2.24 5.74
CA PHE A 134 -1.52 1.16 6.17
C PHE A 134 -0.83 0.44 5.00
N TRP A 135 -1.53 0.23 3.90
CA TRP A 135 -1.02 -0.48 2.72
C TRP A 135 0.10 0.29 1.98
N VAL A 136 0.20 1.61 2.17
CA VAL A 136 1.36 2.39 1.70
C VAL A 136 2.61 1.97 2.46
N TRP A 137 2.51 1.84 3.77
CA TRP A 137 3.61 1.44 4.63
C TRP A 137 3.98 -0.03 4.46
N GLU A 138 3.00 -0.88 4.15
CA GLU A 138 3.25 -2.27 3.77
C GLU A 138 4.11 -2.33 2.50
N LEU A 139 3.78 -1.54 1.48
CA LEU A 139 4.59 -1.48 0.25
C LEU A 139 5.96 -0.83 0.49
N MET A 140 6.04 0.22 1.33
CA MET A 140 7.33 0.78 1.75
C MET A 140 8.21 -0.28 2.44
N ALA A 141 7.64 -1.11 3.30
CA ALA A 141 8.37 -2.21 3.93
C ALA A 141 8.84 -3.28 2.92
N GLU A 142 8.11 -3.50 1.84
CA GLU A 142 8.53 -4.39 0.74
C GLU A 142 9.68 -3.75 -0.07
N ILE A 143 9.62 -2.43 -0.34
CA ILE A 143 10.69 -1.69 -1.03
C ILE A 143 12.00 -1.73 -0.22
N PHE A 144 11.93 -1.64 1.09
CA PHE A 144 13.08 -1.69 1.98
C PHE A 144 13.35 -3.08 2.56
N SER A 145 13.09 -4.15 1.80
CA SER A 145 13.33 -5.53 2.25
C SER A 145 14.78 -5.81 2.64
N GLU A 146 15.73 -5.12 2.00
CA GLU A 146 17.17 -5.25 2.27
C GLU A 146 17.67 -4.34 3.41
N ASP A 147 16.83 -3.42 3.92
CA ASP A 147 17.12 -2.63 5.13
C ASP A 147 16.17 -3.03 6.27
N PRO A 148 16.59 -3.98 7.14
CA PRO A 148 15.72 -4.51 8.19
C PRO A 148 15.22 -3.47 9.19
N GLU A 149 15.96 -2.37 9.39
CA GLU A 149 15.59 -1.31 10.33
C GLU A 149 14.54 -0.37 9.74
N ILE A 150 14.65 -0.03 8.47
CA ILE A 150 13.65 0.76 7.76
C ILE A 150 12.39 -0.07 7.53
N GLN A 151 12.55 -1.32 7.11
CA GLN A 151 11.45 -2.25 6.96
C GLN A 151 10.63 -2.36 8.23
N PHE A 152 11.29 -2.56 9.38
CA PHE A 152 10.66 -2.65 10.69
C PHE A 152 9.87 -1.37 11.03
N ALA A 153 10.48 -0.21 10.83
CA ALA A 153 9.84 1.08 11.07
C ALA A 153 8.59 1.28 10.19
N CYS A 154 8.61 0.85 8.93
CA CYS A 154 7.46 0.90 8.03
C CYS A 154 6.31 0.01 8.53
N TYR A 155 6.59 -1.21 9.01
CA TYR A 155 5.56 -2.05 9.62
C TYR A 155 4.96 -1.41 10.86
N CYS A 156 5.79 -0.86 11.76
CA CYS A 156 5.34 -0.13 12.94
C CYS A 156 4.44 1.05 12.55
N LYS A 157 4.84 1.85 11.54
CA LYS A 157 4.03 2.96 11.08
C LYS A 157 2.69 2.51 10.51
N GLY A 158 2.66 1.47 9.69
CA GLY A 158 1.42 0.91 9.14
C GLY A 158 0.45 0.46 10.24
N LEU A 159 0.97 -0.20 11.28
CA LEU A 159 0.20 -0.71 12.42
C LEU A 159 -0.21 0.38 13.43
N SER A 160 0.48 1.53 13.46
CA SER A 160 0.11 2.67 14.31
C SER A 160 -1.11 3.45 13.80
N LEU A 161 -1.52 3.22 12.55
CA LEU A 161 -2.63 3.92 11.93
C LEU A 161 -3.98 3.37 12.40
N ASN A 162 -4.97 4.26 12.49
CA ASN A 162 -6.34 3.87 12.86
C ASN A 162 -7.04 3.16 11.69
N THR A 163 -6.81 1.86 11.58
CA THR A 163 -7.35 0.99 10.52
C THR A 163 -8.13 -0.16 11.16
N PRO A 164 -9.31 -0.56 10.62
CA PRO A 164 -10.03 -1.72 11.10
C PRO A 164 -9.18 -3.00 11.03
N GLU A 165 -9.24 -3.81 12.09
CA GLU A 165 -8.36 -4.98 12.30
C GLU A 165 -8.42 -6.02 11.17
N GLU A 166 -9.57 -6.18 10.52
CA GLU A 166 -9.73 -7.12 9.41
C GLU A 166 -8.83 -6.81 8.21
N TYR A 167 -8.43 -5.55 8.01
CA TYR A 167 -7.52 -5.17 6.95
C TYR A 167 -6.05 -5.37 7.35
N LEU A 168 -5.75 -5.41 8.65
CA LEU A 168 -4.38 -5.52 9.17
C LEU A 168 -3.87 -6.96 9.31
N VAL A 169 -4.72 -7.97 9.10
CA VAL A 169 -4.36 -9.39 9.33
C VAL A 169 -3.07 -9.79 8.62
N ASN A 170 -2.92 -9.43 7.34
CA ASN A 170 -1.72 -9.77 6.56
C ASN A 170 -0.50 -8.97 7.02
N LEU A 171 -0.67 -7.67 7.31
CA LEU A 171 0.40 -6.81 7.80
C LEU A 171 0.94 -7.34 9.15
N ARG A 172 0.05 -7.65 10.10
CA ARG A 172 0.40 -8.26 11.39
C ARG A 172 1.12 -9.60 11.23
N LEU A 173 0.66 -10.44 10.28
CA LEU A 173 1.28 -11.75 10.04
C LEU A 173 2.73 -11.64 9.52
N LYS A 174 3.00 -10.69 8.64
CA LYS A 174 4.34 -10.38 8.15
C LYS A 174 5.21 -9.84 9.29
N PHE A 175 4.68 -8.88 10.05
CA PHE A 175 5.38 -8.25 11.17
C PHE A 175 5.69 -9.24 12.30
N ALA A 176 4.74 -10.11 12.66
CA ALA A 176 4.98 -11.18 13.64
C ALA A 176 6.14 -12.09 13.21
N GLY A 177 6.31 -12.35 11.92
CA GLY A 177 7.46 -13.08 11.38
C GLY A 177 8.79 -12.36 11.62
N ILE A 178 8.81 -11.05 11.43
CA ILE A 178 10.00 -10.20 11.66
C ILE A 178 10.31 -10.13 13.15
N LEU A 179 9.32 -9.88 14.01
CA LEU A 179 9.47 -9.86 15.47
C LEU A 179 10.05 -11.17 15.99
N ARG A 180 9.51 -12.29 15.52
CA ARG A 180 10.06 -13.63 15.85
C ARG A 180 11.52 -13.77 15.43
N GLY A 181 11.87 -13.33 14.22
CA GLY A 181 13.25 -13.38 13.71
C GLY A 181 14.21 -12.52 14.55
N ARG A 182 13.71 -11.48 15.20
CA ARG A 182 14.44 -10.61 16.13
C ARG A 182 14.41 -11.10 17.59
N SER A 183 13.83 -12.27 17.86
CA SER A 183 13.61 -12.82 19.19
C SER A 183 12.72 -11.96 20.12
N MET A 184 11.91 -11.07 19.54
CA MET A 184 10.88 -10.28 20.22
C MET A 184 9.59 -11.11 20.33
N TYR A 185 9.66 -12.15 21.17
CA TYR A 185 8.62 -13.19 21.20
C TYR A 185 7.30 -12.74 21.83
N ASN A 186 7.36 -11.84 22.81
CA ASN A 186 6.17 -11.32 23.49
C ASN A 186 5.35 -10.44 22.52
N GLU A 187 6.03 -9.56 21.79
CA GLU A 187 5.43 -8.71 20.78
C GLU A 187 4.89 -9.55 19.62
N ALA A 188 5.66 -10.56 19.18
CA ALA A 188 5.22 -11.48 18.12
C ALA A 188 3.95 -12.24 18.50
N LYS A 189 3.88 -12.74 19.74
CA LYS A 189 2.69 -13.42 20.29
C LYS A 189 1.49 -12.48 20.33
N THR A 190 1.69 -11.24 20.76
CA THR A 190 0.65 -10.21 20.81
C THR A 190 0.07 -9.95 19.41
N GLU A 191 0.90 -9.83 18.36
CA GLU A 191 0.41 -9.69 16.97
C GLU A 191 -0.41 -10.92 16.53
N ILE A 192 0.08 -12.12 16.83
CA ILE A 192 -0.61 -13.36 16.45
C ILE A 192 -1.97 -13.46 17.17
N ASN A 193 -2.06 -13.11 18.44
CA ASN A 193 -3.31 -13.13 19.18
C ASN A 193 -4.33 -12.12 18.63
N ASN A 194 -3.88 -10.93 18.20
CA ASN A 194 -4.72 -9.96 17.50
C ASN A 194 -5.29 -10.54 16.18
N ILE A 195 -4.46 -11.29 15.43
CA ILE A 195 -4.92 -11.97 14.21
C ILE A 195 -5.95 -13.05 14.58
N ILE A 196 -5.69 -13.88 15.59
CA ILE A 196 -6.59 -14.96 16.03
C ILE A 196 -7.93 -14.37 16.45
N ALA A 197 -7.92 -13.32 17.28
CA ALA A 197 -9.14 -12.64 17.71
C ALA A 197 -9.95 -12.10 16.53
N THR A 198 -9.29 -11.44 15.58
CA THR A 198 -9.93 -10.90 14.39
C THR A 198 -10.54 -11.99 13.53
N LYS A 199 -9.80 -13.07 13.26
CA LYS A 199 -10.26 -14.18 12.44
C LYS A 199 -11.43 -14.92 13.08
N ASN A 200 -11.37 -15.17 14.40
CA ASN A 200 -12.46 -15.81 15.16
C ASN A 200 -13.73 -14.96 15.10
N ASN A 201 -13.62 -13.64 15.29
CA ASN A 201 -14.76 -12.72 15.22
C ASN A 201 -15.43 -12.69 13.83
N LYS A 202 -14.65 -12.95 12.78
CA LYS A 202 -15.13 -12.97 11.38
C LYS A 202 -15.48 -14.38 10.88
N GLY A 203 -15.24 -15.42 11.65
CA GLY A 203 -15.43 -16.81 11.23
C GLY A 203 -14.44 -17.26 10.15
N TRP A 204 -13.23 -16.68 10.13
CA TRP A 204 -12.21 -17.02 9.14
C TRP A 204 -11.29 -18.12 9.65
N ASP A 205 -10.80 -18.99 8.77
CA ASP A 205 -9.81 -20.00 9.10
C ASP A 205 -8.48 -19.38 9.55
N LEU A 206 -7.85 -19.93 10.60
CA LEU A 206 -6.59 -19.42 11.13
C LEU A 206 -5.43 -19.55 10.14
N GLY A 207 -5.42 -20.64 9.39
CA GLY A 207 -4.38 -20.97 8.44
C GLY A 207 -3.18 -21.68 9.07
N ILE A 208 -2.53 -22.53 8.29
CA ILE A 208 -1.47 -23.46 8.72
C ILE A 208 -0.29 -22.75 9.43
N LYS A 209 0.10 -21.57 8.93
CA LYS A 209 1.25 -20.83 9.48
C LYS A 209 1.04 -20.41 10.95
N ILE A 210 -0.15 -19.88 11.25
CA ILE A 210 -0.50 -19.46 12.63
C ILE A 210 -0.60 -20.69 13.53
N SER A 211 -1.30 -21.73 13.09
CA SER A 211 -1.43 -22.98 13.84
C SER A 211 -0.06 -23.60 14.17
N ASN A 212 0.85 -23.63 13.21
CA ASN A 212 2.21 -24.11 13.42
C ASN A 212 3.01 -23.24 14.40
N TRP A 213 2.81 -21.92 14.40
CA TRP A 213 3.49 -21.04 15.36
C TRP A 213 2.99 -21.24 16.79
N MET A 214 1.69 -21.45 16.97
CA MET A 214 1.07 -21.70 18.28
C MET A 214 1.63 -22.98 18.95
N GLU A 215 2.07 -23.96 18.17
CA GLU A 215 2.68 -25.20 18.69
C GLU A 215 4.15 -25.06 19.11
N GLN A 216 4.82 -23.97 18.73
CA GLN A 216 6.24 -23.76 19.01
C GLN A 216 6.48 -23.27 20.45
N ASP A 217 7.61 -23.67 21.04
CA ASP A 217 7.99 -23.34 22.41
C ASP A 217 8.09 -21.84 22.66
N TRP A 218 8.61 -21.07 21.67
CA TRP A 218 8.71 -19.62 21.81
C TRP A 218 7.34 -18.97 22.02
N TYR A 219 6.31 -19.44 21.31
CA TYR A 219 4.97 -18.89 21.44
C TYR A 219 4.31 -19.30 22.77
N LYS A 220 4.51 -20.59 23.19
CA LYS A 220 3.97 -21.11 24.44
C LYS A 220 4.56 -20.41 25.67
N ASN A 221 5.87 -20.10 25.62
CA ASN A 221 6.60 -19.49 26.72
C ASN A 221 6.59 -17.96 26.74
N ALA A 222 6.26 -17.30 25.60
CA ALA A 222 6.18 -15.85 25.54
C ALA A 222 5.02 -15.32 26.39
N GLU A 223 5.18 -14.12 26.93
CA GLU A 223 4.10 -13.36 27.54
C GLU A 223 3.29 -12.62 26.47
N GLU A 224 2.01 -12.42 26.73
CA GLU A 224 1.16 -11.60 25.89
C GLU A 224 1.06 -10.19 26.47
N TYR A 225 1.36 -9.18 25.66
CA TYR A 225 1.12 -7.80 26.04
C TYR A 225 -0.32 -7.39 25.68
N SER A 226 -0.83 -6.37 26.35
CA SER A 226 -2.16 -5.82 26.02
C SER A 226 -2.22 -5.27 24.58
N ASN A 227 -1.12 -4.72 24.10
CA ASN A 227 -0.90 -4.26 22.73
C ASN A 227 0.59 -3.94 22.50
N ASN A 228 0.96 -3.66 21.24
CA ASN A 228 2.30 -3.21 20.86
C ASN A 228 2.35 -1.72 20.48
N GLN A 229 1.42 -0.91 20.99
CA GLN A 229 1.28 0.49 20.54
C GLN A 229 2.54 1.33 20.84
N ASP A 230 3.17 1.13 21.98
CA ASP A 230 4.40 1.86 22.35
C ASP A 230 5.54 1.53 21.39
N LEU A 231 5.71 0.25 21.04
CA LEU A 231 6.67 -0.20 20.05
C LEU A 231 6.41 0.46 18.69
N TYR A 232 5.17 0.53 18.26
CA TYR A 232 4.86 1.18 16.98
C TYR A 232 5.23 2.67 16.99
N LEU A 233 4.84 3.37 18.05
CA LEU A 233 5.07 4.82 18.16
C LEU A 233 6.56 5.17 18.22
N GLU A 234 7.38 4.35 18.87
CA GLU A 234 8.84 4.53 18.93
C GLU A 234 9.50 4.58 17.55
N HIS A 235 8.98 3.79 16.60
CA HIS A 235 9.58 3.67 15.27
C HIS A 235 8.91 4.50 14.17
N THR A 236 7.76 5.15 14.43
CA THR A 236 7.01 5.89 13.40
C THR A 236 7.78 7.02 12.76
N ILE A 237 8.56 7.78 13.55
CA ILE A 237 9.33 8.94 13.05
C ILE A 237 10.36 8.51 12.01
N LYS A 238 11.04 7.38 12.25
CA LYS A 238 12.03 6.85 11.32
C LYS A 238 11.40 6.51 9.96
N ALA A 239 10.20 5.93 9.96
CA ALA A 239 9.47 5.65 8.74
C ALA A 239 9.00 6.93 8.03
N GLU A 240 8.42 7.88 8.77
CA GLU A 240 7.92 9.13 8.22
C GLU A 240 9.01 9.96 7.54
N ASN A 241 10.21 9.99 8.10
CA ASN A 241 11.34 10.72 7.52
C ASN A 241 11.67 10.26 6.11
N ILE A 242 11.46 8.99 5.78
CA ILE A 242 11.72 8.46 4.42
C ILE A 242 10.89 9.18 3.36
N LEU A 243 9.66 9.56 3.71
CA LEU A 243 8.78 10.24 2.74
C LEU A 243 9.30 11.61 2.32
N TYR A 244 10.18 12.23 3.10
CA TYR A 244 10.59 13.62 2.95
C TYR A 244 12.10 13.80 2.75
N ASN A 245 12.89 12.71 2.80
CA ASN A 245 14.37 12.78 2.72
C ASN A 245 14.91 13.40 1.42
N ASP A 246 14.14 13.39 0.34
CA ASP A 246 14.48 13.97 -0.96
C ASP A 246 14.01 15.43 -1.11
N LEU A 247 13.30 15.97 -0.11
CA LEU A 247 12.86 17.36 -0.10
C LEU A 247 13.87 18.24 0.61
N PRO A 248 14.08 19.47 0.09
CA PRO A 248 14.93 20.43 0.78
C PRO A 248 14.30 20.82 2.13
N GLU A 249 15.13 20.87 3.18
CA GLU A 249 14.72 21.40 4.47
C GLU A 249 14.80 22.93 4.45
N GLU A 250 13.75 23.58 4.93
CA GLU A 250 13.70 25.04 5.09
C GLU A 250 13.49 25.39 6.57
N ILE A 251 14.31 26.29 7.09
CA ILE A 251 14.15 26.82 8.43
C ILE A 251 13.21 28.02 8.36
N VAL A 252 12.10 27.94 9.08
CA VAL A 252 11.09 29.00 9.12
C VAL A 252 10.84 29.46 10.54
N ALA A 253 10.54 30.75 10.71
CA ALA A 253 10.07 31.27 11.98
C ALA A 253 8.56 31.14 12.09
N VAL A 254 8.07 30.54 13.17
CA VAL A 254 6.65 30.48 13.47
C VAL A 254 6.19 31.86 13.94
N GLU A 255 5.32 32.49 13.18
CA GLU A 255 4.75 33.80 13.52
C GLU A 255 3.53 33.63 14.44
N PHE A 256 2.62 32.73 14.08
CA PHE A 256 1.35 32.58 14.76
C PHE A 256 0.77 31.16 14.59
N VAL A 257 0.21 30.63 15.69
CA VAL A 257 -0.50 29.35 15.70
C VAL A 257 -2.00 29.59 15.92
N ASP A 258 -2.80 29.39 14.88
CA ASP A 258 -4.27 29.43 14.97
C ASP A 258 -4.79 28.06 15.42
N ARG A 259 -5.07 27.94 16.73
CA ARG A 259 -5.58 26.68 17.31
C ARG A 259 -6.99 26.34 16.86
N ASN A 260 -7.81 27.33 16.52
CA ASN A 260 -9.19 27.09 16.07
C ASN A 260 -9.21 26.51 14.65
N ARG A 261 -8.40 27.07 13.75
CA ARG A 261 -8.28 26.62 12.37
C ARG A 261 -7.25 25.50 12.20
N LYS A 262 -6.49 25.21 13.27
CA LYS A 262 -5.40 24.23 13.29
C LYS A 262 -4.36 24.53 12.21
N THR A 263 -3.95 25.80 12.10
CA THR A 263 -2.95 26.25 11.13
C THR A 263 -1.77 26.93 11.84
N ILE A 264 -0.58 26.76 11.27
CA ILE A 264 0.63 27.49 11.63
C ILE A 264 0.92 28.48 10.51
N ASN A 265 1.10 29.75 10.85
CA ASN A 265 1.62 30.77 9.96
C ASN A 265 3.12 30.89 10.22
N PHE A 266 3.89 30.98 9.15
CA PHE A 266 5.34 31.04 9.23
C PHE A 266 5.92 32.08 8.27
N VAL A 267 7.11 32.54 8.60
CA VAL A 267 7.93 33.44 7.79
C VAL A 267 9.28 32.77 7.57
N GLU A 268 9.69 32.67 6.33
CA GLU A 268 11.00 32.15 5.94
C GLU A 268 12.00 33.33 5.79
N ASN A 269 11.58 34.43 5.15
CA ASN A 269 12.36 35.65 4.97
C ASN A 269 11.41 36.82 4.72
N GLN A 270 11.97 38.02 4.48
CA GLN A 270 11.20 39.28 4.30
C GLN A 270 10.14 39.22 3.18
N HIS A 271 10.24 38.26 2.26
CA HIS A 271 9.37 38.15 1.08
C HIS A 271 8.61 36.86 0.99
N LYS A 272 8.92 35.86 1.83
CA LYS A 272 8.30 34.54 1.77
C LYS A 272 7.65 34.22 3.12
N TYR A 273 6.35 34.17 3.13
CA TYR A 273 5.53 33.77 4.25
C TYR A 273 4.46 32.77 3.78
N GLY A 274 3.97 31.98 4.69
CA GLY A 274 2.98 30.99 4.36
C GLY A 274 2.20 30.49 5.56
N LYS A 275 1.29 29.57 5.29
CA LYS A 275 0.57 28.84 6.32
C LYS A 275 0.35 27.40 5.92
N PHE A 276 0.40 26.49 6.89
CA PHE A 276 0.00 25.10 6.67
C PHE A 276 -0.91 24.61 7.80
N LYS A 277 -1.72 23.61 7.47
CA LYS A 277 -2.61 22.97 8.43
C LYS A 277 -1.87 21.85 9.15
N TYR A 278 -1.63 22.03 10.44
CA TYR A 278 -0.83 21.10 11.24
C TYR A 278 -1.59 19.87 11.74
N SER A 279 -2.91 19.86 11.69
CA SER A 279 -3.74 18.78 12.25
C SER A 279 -3.42 17.36 11.71
N ASN A 280 -2.75 17.29 10.57
CA ASN A 280 -2.33 16.02 9.96
C ASN A 280 -0.94 15.56 10.43
N PHE A 281 -0.18 16.44 11.09
CA PHE A 281 1.22 16.22 11.44
C PHE A 281 1.47 16.33 12.94
N LEU A 282 0.79 17.24 13.61
CA LEU A 282 0.99 17.54 15.03
C LEU A 282 -0.35 17.46 15.76
N LYS A 283 -0.37 16.71 16.86
CA LYS A 283 -1.59 16.64 17.71
C LYS A 283 -1.76 17.92 18.53
N ASN A 284 -0.67 18.50 19.02
CA ASN A 284 -0.63 19.77 19.77
C ASN A 284 0.70 20.48 19.45
N PRO A 285 0.72 21.51 18.61
CA PRO A 285 1.91 22.31 18.33
C PRO A 285 2.24 23.26 19.46
#